data_b94df41949b8783de0287f8f8bc018f5
#
_entry.id   b94df41949b8783de0287f8f8bc018f5
#
_cell.length_a   1.000
_cell.length_b   1.000
_cell.length_c   1.000
_cell.angle_alpha   90.00
_cell.angle_beta   90.00
_cell.angle_gamma   90.00
#
_symmetry.space_group_name_H-M   'P 1'
#
loop_
_entity.id
_entity.type
_entity.pdbx_description
1 polymer ?
#
loop_
_entity_poly.entity_id
_entity_poly.type
_entity_poly.pdbx_seq_one_letter_code
_entity_poly.pdbx_strand_id
1 'polypeptide(L)'
;MFRLWVKLFKDNHLLIDTTICDDTADTRTHKVMNSLEKACYEMDLSKPIWLDNTIKDFQIHDKCRFTADSFIEEVSFDYMEIQVLEEDY
;
A
#
# COMPACT_ATOMS: atom_id res chain seq x y z
N MET A 1 -7.73 15.92 2.53
CA MET A 1 -6.60 15.18 3.16
C MET A 1 -6.33 13.90 2.39
N PHE A 2 -5.07 13.59 2.12
CA PHE A 2 -4.71 12.33 1.48
C PHE A 2 -4.86 11.17 2.45
N ARG A 3 -5.48 10.06 2.00
CA ARG A 3 -5.65 8.84 2.80
C ARG A 3 -5.32 7.62 1.95
N LEU A 4 -4.43 6.78 2.49
CA LEU A 4 -4.06 5.51 1.88
C LEU A 4 -4.53 4.37 2.77
N TRP A 5 -5.31 3.45 2.21
CA TRP A 5 -5.79 2.25 2.90
C TRP A 5 -4.90 1.07 2.52
N VAL A 6 -4.30 0.42 3.51
CA VAL A 6 -3.41 -0.72 3.33
C VAL A 6 -4.02 -1.94 4.00
N LYS A 7 -4.21 -3.01 3.22
CA LYS A 7 -4.91 -4.23 3.64
C LYS A 7 -4.06 -5.46 3.39
N LEU A 8 -4.06 -6.41 4.31
CA LEU A 8 -3.45 -7.73 4.13
C LEU A 8 -4.54 -8.78 4.02
N PHE A 9 -4.46 -9.63 2.99
CA PHE A 9 -5.43 -10.68 2.72
C PHE A 9 -4.78 -12.07 2.72
N LYS A 10 -5.50 -13.05 3.26
CA LYS A 10 -5.13 -14.46 3.19
C LYS A 10 -6.39 -15.30 3.07
N ASP A 11 -6.39 -16.26 2.13
CA ASP A 11 -7.53 -17.15 1.88
C ASP A 11 -8.84 -16.37 1.66
N ASN A 12 -8.73 -15.24 0.95
CA ASN A 12 -9.84 -14.31 0.67
C ASN A 12 -10.40 -13.60 1.91
N HIS A 13 -9.69 -13.65 3.04
CA HIS A 13 -10.08 -12.96 4.27
C HIS A 13 -9.15 -11.80 4.56
N LEU A 14 -9.72 -10.68 4.98
CA LEU A 14 -8.95 -9.54 5.48
C LEU A 14 -8.35 -9.90 6.84
N LEU A 15 -7.02 -9.91 6.92
CA LEU A 15 -6.30 -10.21 8.17
C LEU A 15 -6.17 -8.97 9.05
N ILE A 16 -5.68 -7.88 8.45
CA ILE A 16 -5.42 -6.62 9.15
C ILE A 16 -5.43 -5.51 8.13
N ASP A 17 -5.80 -4.32 8.55
CA ASP A 17 -5.75 -3.13 7.73
C ASP A 17 -5.35 -1.91 8.57
N THR A 18 -4.89 -0.88 7.87
CA THR A 18 -4.64 0.43 8.46
C THR A 18 -4.85 1.51 7.41
N THR A 19 -5.26 2.68 7.85
CA THR A 19 -5.40 3.86 6.99
C THR A 19 -4.42 4.92 7.45
N ILE A 20 -3.57 5.37 6.54
CA ILE A 20 -2.60 6.43 6.80
C ILE A 20 -3.13 7.72 6.22
N CYS A 21 -3.18 8.76 7.03
CA CYS A 21 -3.58 10.10 6.63
C CYS A 21 -2.35 10.98 6.48
N ASP A 22 -2.30 11.78 5.42
CA ASP A 22 -1.19 12.68 5.14
C ASP A 22 -1.76 14.04 4.74
N ASP A 23 -1.52 15.05 5.56
CA ASP A 23 -1.98 16.42 5.33
C ASP A 23 -0.84 17.38 4.93
N THR A 24 0.32 16.83 4.59
CA THR A 24 1.47 17.63 4.16
C THR A 24 1.23 18.26 2.79
N ALA A 25 2.10 19.20 2.42
CA ALA A 25 2.05 19.83 1.09
C ALA A 25 2.91 19.10 0.07
N ASP A 26 3.28 17.85 0.34
CA ASP A 26 4.13 17.05 -0.52
C ASP A 26 3.40 16.57 -1.79
N THR A 27 4.15 16.03 -2.74
CA THR A 27 3.59 15.47 -3.98
C THR A 27 2.79 14.20 -3.69
N ARG A 28 1.87 13.85 -4.61
CA ARG A 28 1.10 12.62 -4.51
C ARG A 28 2.00 11.39 -4.41
N THR A 29 3.04 11.32 -5.24
CA THR A 29 3.99 10.20 -5.24
C THR A 29 4.66 10.05 -3.87
N HIS A 30 5.15 11.15 -3.29
CA HIS A 30 5.78 11.10 -1.97
C HIS A 30 4.77 10.72 -0.88
N LYS A 31 3.53 11.20 -0.96
CA LYS A 31 2.49 10.83 0.00
C LYS A 31 2.19 9.33 -0.05
N VAL A 32 2.09 8.75 -1.24
CA VAL A 32 1.89 7.30 -1.40
C VAL A 32 3.06 6.54 -0.81
N MET A 33 4.29 6.90 -1.16
CA MET A 33 5.49 6.22 -0.67
C MET A 33 5.66 6.32 0.83
N ASN A 34 5.49 7.51 1.38
CA ASN A 34 5.62 7.74 2.83
C ASN A 34 4.52 7.04 3.61
N SER A 35 3.29 7.05 3.10
CA SER A 35 2.16 6.38 3.75
C SER A 35 2.33 4.86 3.74
N LEU A 36 2.79 4.30 2.62
CA LEU A 36 3.06 2.87 2.52
C LEU A 36 4.17 2.45 3.50
N GLU A 37 5.25 3.22 3.58
CA GLU A 37 6.34 2.96 4.53
C GLU A 37 5.83 2.97 5.97
N LYS A 38 5.02 3.95 6.32
CA LYS A 38 4.44 4.08 7.65
C LYS A 38 3.52 2.90 7.98
N ALA A 39 2.69 2.49 7.04
CA ALA A 39 1.81 1.33 7.21
C ALA A 39 2.61 0.04 7.40
N CYS A 40 3.65 -0.16 6.61
CA CYS A 40 4.53 -1.33 6.75
C CYS A 40 5.24 -1.35 8.10
N TYR A 41 5.68 -0.18 8.57
CA TYR A 41 6.28 -0.07 9.89
C TYR A 41 5.28 -0.48 10.99
N GLU A 42 4.03 -0.01 10.91
CA GLU A 42 2.99 -0.36 11.87
C GLU A 42 2.67 -1.85 11.85
N MET A 43 2.77 -2.49 10.70
CA MET A 43 2.48 -3.92 10.52
C MET A 43 3.71 -4.81 10.70
N ASP A 44 4.87 -4.22 11.04
CA ASP A 44 6.14 -4.93 11.19
C ASP A 44 6.54 -5.67 9.91
N LEU A 45 6.43 -4.99 8.78
CA LEU A 45 6.74 -5.53 7.46
C LEU A 45 7.80 -4.70 6.75
N SER A 46 8.58 -5.35 5.88
CA SER A 46 9.42 -4.65 4.92
C SER A 46 8.56 -4.00 3.84
N LYS A 47 9.03 -2.90 3.27
CA LYS A 47 8.33 -2.26 2.16
C LYS A 47 8.33 -3.18 0.94
N PRO A 48 7.19 -3.31 0.22
CA PRO A 48 7.16 -4.09 -1.00
C PRO A 48 7.92 -3.40 -2.13
N ILE A 49 8.39 -4.19 -3.08
CA ILE A 49 9.03 -3.70 -4.29
C ILE A 49 7.96 -3.43 -5.34
N TRP A 50 7.98 -2.24 -5.93
CA TRP A 50 7.07 -1.89 -7.02
C TRP A 50 7.53 -2.55 -8.31
N LEU A 51 6.73 -3.48 -8.83
CA LEU A 51 6.94 -4.11 -10.14
C LEU A 51 6.23 -3.28 -11.21
N ASP A 52 6.62 -3.44 -12.47
CA ASP A 52 6.06 -2.64 -13.57
C ASP A 52 4.54 -2.77 -13.67
N ASN A 53 4.02 -3.96 -13.54
CA ASN A 53 2.57 -4.20 -13.58
C ASN A 53 1.84 -3.60 -12.38
N THR A 54 2.48 -3.59 -11.21
CA THR A 54 1.94 -3.00 -10.00
C THR A 54 1.81 -1.48 -10.15
N ILE A 55 2.87 -0.83 -10.67
CA ILE A 55 2.88 0.61 -10.96
C ILE A 55 1.76 0.95 -11.93
N LYS A 56 1.62 0.18 -13.01
CA LYS A 56 0.62 0.41 -14.05
C LYS A 56 -0.80 0.31 -13.47
N ASP A 57 -1.07 -0.73 -12.67
CA ASP A 57 -2.37 -0.91 -12.04
C ASP A 57 -2.70 0.25 -11.10
N PHE A 58 -1.73 0.69 -10.31
CA PHE A 58 -1.94 1.81 -9.40
C PHE A 58 -2.21 3.12 -10.13
N GLN A 59 -1.52 3.37 -11.24
CA GLN A 59 -1.74 4.56 -12.05
C GLN A 59 -3.13 4.60 -12.67
N ILE A 60 -3.69 3.43 -13.02
CA ILE A 60 -5.00 3.33 -13.67
C ILE A 60 -6.13 3.35 -12.64
N HIS A 61 -5.99 2.61 -11.53
CA HIS A 61 -7.09 2.31 -10.61
C HIS A 61 -6.98 2.97 -9.24
N ASP A 62 -5.89 3.67 -8.94
CA ASP A 62 -5.58 4.21 -7.60
C ASP A 62 -5.52 3.12 -6.54
N LYS A 63 -5.34 1.88 -6.95
CA LYS A 63 -5.13 0.73 -6.09
C LYS A 63 -4.30 -0.33 -6.81
N CYS A 64 -3.61 -1.15 -6.03
CA CYS A 64 -2.86 -2.28 -6.58
C CYS A 64 -2.64 -3.33 -5.49
N ARG A 65 -2.16 -4.51 -5.91
CA ARG A 65 -1.84 -5.62 -5.03
C ARG A 65 -0.37 -5.96 -5.13
N PHE A 66 0.25 -6.13 -3.97
CA PHE A 66 1.61 -6.64 -3.86
C PHE A 66 1.53 -8.10 -3.43
N THR A 67 1.90 -9.01 -4.32
CA THR A 67 1.96 -10.44 -4.03
C THR A 67 3.29 -10.79 -3.36
N ALA A 68 3.48 -12.05 -3.00
CA ALA A 68 4.72 -12.52 -2.36
C ALA A 68 5.98 -12.15 -3.18
N ASP A 69 5.86 -12.05 -4.50
CA ASP A 69 6.98 -11.68 -5.39
C ASP A 69 7.52 -10.28 -5.14
N SER A 70 6.71 -9.41 -4.54
CA SER A 70 7.11 -8.03 -4.23
C SER A 70 7.84 -7.89 -2.91
N PHE A 71 7.93 -8.95 -2.11
CA PHE A 71 8.58 -8.92 -0.81
C PHE A 71 9.86 -9.73 -0.81
N ILE A 72 10.95 -9.14 -0.27
CA ILE A 72 12.25 -9.83 -0.14
C ILE A 72 12.13 -10.93 0.91
N GLU A 73 11.40 -10.67 2.00
CA GLU A 73 11.19 -11.61 3.08
C GLU A 73 10.00 -12.51 2.79
N GLU A 74 9.99 -13.71 3.36
CA GLU A 74 8.84 -14.57 3.31
C GLU A 74 7.70 -13.94 4.11
N VAL A 75 6.51 -13.87 3.50
CA VAL A 75 5.33 -13.30 4.13
C VAL A 75 4.27 -14.37 4.36
N SER A 76 3.46 -14.18 5.41
CA SER A 76 2.44 -15.13 5.83
C SER A 76 1.07 -14.88 5.21
N PHE A 77 0.93 -13.84 4.39
CA PHE A 77 -0.32 -13.47 3.72
C PHE A 77 -0.20 -13.66 2.21
N ASP A 78 -1.32 -13.66 1.51
CA ASP A 78 -1.36 -13.87 0.06
C ASP A 78 -1.01 -12.60 -0.71
N TYR A 79 -1.56 -11.46 -0.29
CA TYR A 79 -1.22 -10.17 -0.91
C TYR A 79 -1.54 -9.01 0.02
N MET A 80 -0.87 -7.90 -0.25
CA MET A 80 -1.16 -6.60 0.32
C MET A 80 -1.85 -5.76 -0.74
N GLU A 81 -3.02 -5.22 -0.43
CA GLU A 81 -3.70 -4.27 -1.33
C GLU A 81 -3.61 -2.87 -0.75
N ILE A 82 -3.23 -1.92 -1.58
CA ILE A 82 -3.25 -0.50 -1.22
C ILE A 82 -4.26 0.21 -2.10
N GLN A 83 -4.95 1.20 -1.54
CA GLN A 83 -5.97 1.97 -2.22
C GLN A 83 -5.98 3.40 -1.71
N VAL A 84 -6.01 4.35 -2.64
CA VAL A 84 -6.18 5.76 -2.29
C VAL A 84 -7.67 6.00 -2.04
N LEU A 85 -8.02 6.40 -0.82
CA LEU A 85 -9.41 6.68 -0.44
C LEU A 85 -9.80 8.13 -0.68
N GLU A 86 -8.85 9.05 -0.47
CA GLU A 86 -9.09 10.49 -0.56
C GLU A 86 -7.82 11.17 -1.00
N GLU A 87 -7.91 12.10 -1.93
CA GLU A 87 -6.78 12.89 -2.40
C GLU A 87 -7.00 14.38 -2.12
N ASP A 88 -5.89 15.12 -2.05
CA ASP A 88 -5.93 16.57 -1.98
C ASP A 88 -6.12 17.15 -3.39
N TYR A 89 -7.01 18.08 -3.51
CA TYR A 89 -7.27 18.80 -4.74
C TYR A 89 -7.04 20.30 -4.54
#